data_41aa5e4ebd5fa7e72ac6c3fe1561ec15
#
_entry.id   41aa5e4ebd5fa7e72ac6c3fe1561ec15
#
_cell.length_a   1.000
_cell.length_b   1.000
_cell.length_c   1.000
_cell.angle_alpha   90.00
_cell.angle_beta   90.00
_cell.angle_gamma   90.00
#
_symmetry.space_group_name_H-M   'P 1'
#
loop_
_entity.id
_entity.type
_entity.pdbx_description
1 polymer ?
#
loop_
_entity_poly.entity_id
_entity_poly.type
_entity_poly.pdbx_seq_one_letter_code
_entity_poly.pdbx_strand_id
1 'polypeptide(L)'
;KSLIDLRIKFGQEEGLNVINDSEVRLAKKYICKVISDIGNIPIDEVKNARTFRDKVEGKNLILPYINFNTEDFNKIKDFYEKINLKPSLKSFTNPNKQCISLKKSIEYICTIRDTQYDYKGGGLHGCYKRGIYSSDEKYIIRDLDYTSFYPMLAIINKFAPLHVPIDVYVQALQTLFDKRVKFDKKNHFAMNYAFKIILNLLYGQSNTEYGPLYDAEYTLKTCVNGMLTISMLIESIFAINDDIIVLQANTDG
;
A
#
# COMPACT_ATOMS: atom_id res chain seq x y z
N LYS A 1 -7.77 -25.85 -7.47
CA LYS A 1 -7.54 -25.24 -8.81
C LYS A 1 -6.11 -24.74 -8.85
N SER A 2 -5.35 -25.07 -9.92
CA SER A 2 -3.94 -24.72 -10.02
C SER A 2 -3.76 -23.22 -10.32
N LEU A 3 -2.58 -22.65 -9.98
CA LEU A 3 -2.20 -21.28 -10.37
C LEU A 3 -2.18 -21.12 -11.91
N ILE A 4 -1.98 -22.21 -12.65
CA ILE A 4 -2.02 -22.24 -14.11
C ILE A 4 -3.46 -22.00 -14.61
N ASP A 5 -4.46 -22.67 -14.04
CA ASP A 5 -5.86 -22.49 -14.41
C ASP A 5 -6.32 -21.05 -14.19
N LEU A 6 -5.85 -20.43 -13.09
CA LEU A 6 -6.09 -19.01 -12.80
C LEU A 6 -5.55 -18.11 -13.91
N ARG A 7 -4.29 -18.34 -14.32
CA ARG A 7 -3.63 -17.52 -15.36
C ARG A 7 -4.28 -17.72 -16.73
N ILE A 8 -4.68 -18.94 -17.06
CA ILE A 8 -5.41 -19.24 -18.30
C ILE A 8 -6.73 -18.47 -18.32
N LYS A 9 -7.53 -18.62 -17.28
CA LYS A 9 -8.83 -17.95 -17.17
C LYS A 9 -8.70 -16.42 -17.20
N PHE A 10 -7.77 -15.87 -16.39
CA PHE A 10 -7.51 -14.43 -16.38
C PHE A 10 -7.05 -13.92 -17.76
N GLY A 11 -6.14 -14.66 -18.40
CA GLY A 11 -5.63 -14.30 -19.73
C GLY A 11 -6.72 -14.31 -20.81
N GLN A 12 -7.62 -15.26 -20.77
CA GLN A 12 -8.76 -15.34 -21.69
C GLN A 12 -9.75 -14.18 -21.50
N GLU A 13 -10.10 -13.87 -20.24
CA GLU A 13 -11.06 -12.80 -19.92
C GLU A 13 -10.50 -11.39 -20.17
N GLU A 14 -9.19 -11.18 -19.93
CA GLU A 14 -8.57 -9.87 -20.04
C GLU A 14 -7.75 -9.66 -21.33
N GLY A 15 -7.76 -10.65 -22.23
CA GLY A 15 -7.06 -10.56 -23.52
C GLY A 15 -5.54 -10.48 -23.39
N LEU A 16 -4.94 -11.21 -22.43
CA LEU A 16 -3.51 -11.21 -22.17
C LEU A 16 -2.89 -12.61 -22.17
N ASN A 17 -1.72 -12.75 -22.76
CA ASN A 17 -0.93 -13.96 -22.61
C ASN A 17 -0.08 -13.87 -21.34
N VAL A 18 -0.53 -14.56 -20.28
CA VAL A 18 0.08 -14.52 -18.95
C VAL A 18 0.34 -15.93 -18.37
N ILE A 19 0.20 -16.99 -19.17
CA ILE A 19 0.28 -18.38 -18.71
C ILE A 19 1.63 -18.69 -18.02
N ASN A 20 2.72 -18.15 -18.55
CA ASN A 20 4.08 -18.33 -18.04
C ASN A 20 4.57 -17.18 -17.13
N ASP A 21 3.70 -16.23 -16.80
CA ASP A 21 4.10 -15.10 -15.99
C ASP A 21 4.04 -15.41 -14.48
N SER A 22 4.98 -14.87 -13.72
CA SER A 22 4.82 -14.78 -12.26
C SER A 22 3.68 -13.82 -11.93
N GLU A 23 3.15 -13.87 -10.71
CA GLU A 23 2.11 -12.94 -10.23
C GLU A 23 2.53 -11.48 -10.38
N VAL A 24 3.79 -11.18 -10.04
CA VAL A 24 4.38 -9.84 -10.20
C VAL A 24 4.40 -9.40 -11.66
N ARG A 25 4.78 -10.29 -12.58
CA ARG A 25 4.83 -10.00 -14.02
C ARG A 25 3.43 -9.84 -14.62
N LEU A 26 2.48 -10.66 -14.17
CA LEU A 26 1.07 -10.54 -14.54
C LEU A 26 0.52 -9.17 -14.08
N ALA A 27 0.70 -8.82 -12.82
CA ALA A 27 0.25 -7.53 -12.28
C ALA A 27 0.86 -6.35 -13.05
N LYS A 28 2.18 -6.41 -13.34
CA LYS A 28 2.88 -5.40 -14.14
C LYS A 28 2.33 -5.25 -15.54
N LYS A 29 2.12 -6.36 -16.25
CA LYS A 29 1.54 -6.34 -17.61
C LYS A 29 0.13 -5.76 -17.60
N TYR A 30 -0.68 -6.18 -16.62
CA TYR A 30 -2.06 -5.78 -16.56
C TYR A 30 -2.24 -4.29 -16.23
N ILE A 31 -1.54 -3.78 -15.22
CA ILE A 31 -1.63 -2.35 -14.89
C ILE A 31 -1.13 -1.45 -16.04
N CYS A 32 -0.04 -1.85 -16.73
CA CYS A 32 0.42 -1.11 -17.89
C CYS A 32 -0.63 -1.08 -19.02
N LYS A 33 -1.32 -2.22 -19.26
CA LYS A 33 -2.41 -2.27 -20.22
C LYS A 33 -3.55 -1.33 -19.82
N VAL A 34 -4.01 -1.40 -18.57
CA VAL A 34 -5.13 -0.59 -18.09
C VAL A 34 -4.81 0.91 -18.16
N ILE A 35 -3.61 1.32 -17.74
CA ILE A 35 -3.17 2.73 -17.85
C ILE A 35 -3.08 3.17 -19.32
N SER A 36 -2.52 2.31 -20.18
CA SER A 36 -2.41 2.59 -21.64
C SER A 36 -3.80 2.77 -22.27
N ASP A 37 -4.73 1.87 -21.98
CA ASP A 37 -6.08 1.88 -22.54
C ASP A 37 -6.88 3.11 -22.06
N ILE A 38 -6.83 3.44 -20.76
CA ILE A 38 -7.55 4.58 -20.18
C ILE A 38 -6.94 5.91 -20.61
N GLY A 39 -5.61 6.02 -20.56
CA GLY A 39 -4.90 7.26 -20.86
C GLY A 39 -4.66 7.49 -22.33
N ASN A 40 -4.97 6.53 -23.20
CA ASN A 40 -4.57 6.52 -24.61
C ASN A 40 -3.06 6.79 -24.78
N ILE A 41 -2.24 6.18 -23.91
CA ILE A 41 -0.78 6.31 -23.86
C ILE A 41 -0.17 5.05 -24.50
N PRO A 42 0.85 5.16 -25.36
CA PRO A 42 1.52 3.99 -25.91
C PRO A 42 2.02 3.06 -24.79
N ILE A 43 1.72 1.77 -24.89
CA ILE A 43 2.01 0.81 -23.82
C ILE A 43 3.51 0.72 -23.46
N ASP A 44 4.38 0.94 -24.42
CA ASP A 44 5.83 0.92 -24.19
C ASP A 44 6.30 2.18 -23.47
N GLU A 45 5.62 3.29 -23.61
CA GLU A 45 5.84 4.49 -22.81
C GLU A 45 5.46 4.24 -21.36
N VAL A 46 4.27 3.68 -21.10
CA VAL A 46 3.84 3.29 -19.74
C VAL A 46 4.80 2.30 -19.08
N LYS A 47 5.24 1.28 -19.84
CA LYS A 47 6.18 0.27 -19.32
C LYS A 47 7.55 0.85 -18.94
N ASN A 48 8.00 1.89 -19.62
CA ASN A 48 9.34 2.44 -19.46
C ASN A 48 9.38 3.73 -18.63
N ALA A 49 8.24 4.35 -18.35
CA ALA A 49 8.16 5.53 -17.51
C ALA A 49 8.53 5.23 -16.04
N ARG A 50 9.28 6.15 -15.42
CA ARG A 50 9.73 6.09 -14.02
C ARG A 50 9.91 7.49 -13.50
N THR A 51 9.67 7.70 -12.20
CA THR A 51 10.02 8.95 -11.53
C THR A 51 11.19 8.73 -10.59
N PHE A 52 12.29 9.40 -10.85
CA PHE A 52 13.43 9.47 -9.94
C PHE A 52 13.40 10.82 -9.23
N ARG A 53 13.37 10.78 -7.89
CA ARG A 53 13.28 11.97 -7.05
C ARG A 53 14.65 12.37 -6.53
N ASP A 54 14.99 13.65 -6.59
CA ASP A 54 16.22 14.20 -5.98
C ASP A 54 16.14 14.23 -4.46
N LYS A 55 14.93 14.35 -3.92
CA LYS A 55 14.62 14.28 -2.49
C LYS A 55 13.15 13.93 -2.27
N VAL A 56 12.84 13.41 -1.08
CA VAL A 56 11.47 13.28 -0.57
C VAL A 56 11.41 13.88 0.82
N GLU A 57 10.54 14.84 1.02
CA GLU A 57 10.34 15.56 2.29
C GLU A 57 9.06 15.10 2.98
N GLY A 58 9.15 14.71 4.24
CA GLY A 58 8.04 14.15 5.03
C GLY A 58 6.83 15.06 5.13
N LYS A 59 7.06 16.38 5.31
CA LYS A 59 5.98 17.38 5.37
C LYS A 59 5.06 17.40 4.15
N ASN A 60 5.55 16.95 2.98
CA ASN A 60 4.78 16.91 1.73
C ASN A 60 4.03 15.58 1.55
N LEU A 61 4.32 14.59 2.40
CA LEU A 61 3.70 13.27 2.31
C LEU A 61 2.37 13.21 3.03
N ILE A 62 2.27 13.84 4.22
CA ILE A 62 1.14 13.66 5.14
C ILE A 62 -0.10 14.37 4.60
N LEU A 63 -1.21 13.65 4.58
CA LEU A 63 -2.49 14.17 4.12
C LEU A 63 -3.07 15.17 5.14
N PRO A 64 -3.71 16.25 4.70
CA PRO A 64 -4.12 17.35 5.58
C PRO A 64 -5.10 16.96 6.70
N TYR A 65 -5.85 15.88 6.52
CA TYR A 65 -6.81 15.40 7.53
C TYR A 65 -6.17 14.54 8.62
N ILE A 66 -4.92 14.12 8.45
CA ILE A 66 -4.19 13.36 9.47
C ILE A 66 -3.93 14.26 10.67
N ASN A 67 -4.62 13.99 11.78
CA ASN A 67 -4.52 14.77 13.00
C ASN A 67 -4.70 13.87 14.23
N PHE A 68 -4.01 14.18 15.30
CA PHE A 68 -4.04 13.43 16.56
C PHE A 68 -4.32 14.35 17.74
N ASN A 69 -5.01 13.83 18.75
CA ASN A 69 -5.34 14.55 19.98
C ASN A 69 -4.34 14.25 21.11
N THR A 70 -3.64 13.12 21.05
CA THR A 70 -2.73 12.68 22.10
C THR A 70 -1.27 12.94 21.72
N GLU A 71 -0.44 13.14 22.74
CA GLU A 71 0.99 13.41 22.56
C GLU A 71 1.73 12.25 21.89
N ASP A 72 1.39 11.01 22.25
CA ASP A 72 2.07 9.82 21.73
C ASP A 72 1.89 9.66 20.22
N PHE A 73 0.68 9.83 19.72
CA PHE A 73 0.42 9.77 18.28
C PHE A 73 0.93 11.00 17.52
N ASN A 74 0.93 12.19 18.16
CA ASN A 74 1.57 13.39 17.59
C ASN A 74 3.08 13.21 17.41
N LYS A 75 3.79 12.55 18.34
CA LYS A 75 5.22 12.22 18.18
C LYS A 75 5.50 11.38 16.94
N ILE A 76 4.59 10.46 16.60
CA ILE A 76 4.71 9.64 15.38
C ILE A 76 4.57 10.51 14.13
N LYS A 77 3.54 11.36 14.07
CA LYS A 77 3.34 12.32 12.98
C LYS A 77 4.54 13.22 12.80
N ASP A 78 5.01 13.83 13.89
CA ASP A 78 6.19 14.72 13.92
C ASP A 78 7.46 14.05 13.41
N PHE A 79 7.64 12.76 13.71
CA PHE A 79 8.75 11.98 13.16
C PHE A 79 8.67 11.91 11.63
N TYR A 80 7.50 11.59 11.07
CA TYR A 80 7.32 11.50 9.63
C TYR A 80 7.39 12.87 8.93
N GLU A 81 6.93 13.94 9.54
CA GLU A 81 7.06 15.31 9.00
C GLU A 81 8.52 15.74 8.85
N LYS A 82 9.40 15.30 9.75
CA LYS A 82 10.84 15.63 9.77
C LYS A 82 11.69 14.79 8.81
N ILE A 83 11.13 13.74 8.21
CA ILE A 83 11.87 12.90 7.27
C ILE A 83 12.33 13.73 6.07
N ASN A 84 13.61 13.55 5.71
CA ASN A 84 14.20 14.12 4.51
C ASN A 84 15.11 13.06 3.86
N LEU A 85 14.60 12.40 2.83
CA LEU A 85 15.29 11.32 2.15
C LEU A 85 15.92 11.82 0.86
N LYS A 86 17.19 11.47 0.67
CA LYS A 86 17.94 11.69 -0.57
C LYS A 86 18.30 10.37 -1.22
N PRO A 87 18.48 10.32 -2.55
CA PRO A 87 18.98 9.13 -3.24
C PRO A 87 20.32 8.66 -2.67
N SER A 88 20.44 7.37 -2.49
CA SER A 88 21.73 6.75 -2.15
C SER A 88 22.35 6.08 -3.38
N LEU A 89 23.66 6.16 -3.53
CA LEU A 89 24.44 5.60 -4.64
C LEU A 89 24.45 4.06 -4.71
N LYS A 90 23.60 3.38 -3.93
CA LYS A 90 23.58 1.91 -3.87
C LYS A 90 22.55 1.28 -4.79
N SER A 91 22.67 1.50 -6.09
CA SER A 91 22.15 0.54 -7.05
C SER A 91 23.31 -0.37 -7.51
N PHE A 92 23.28 -1.65 -7.14
CA PHE A 92 24.27 -2.65 -7.57
C PHE A 92 24.22 -2.91 -9.09
N THR A 93 23.18 -2.49 -9.77
CA THR A 93 22.90 -2.83 -11.18
C THR A 93 23.01 -1.66 -12.15
N ASN A 94 22.97 -0.43 -11.65
CA ASN A 94 23.20 0.75 -12.50
C ASN A 94 23.78 1.91 -11.67
N PRO A 95 25.11 2.13 -11.72
CA PRO A 95 25.78 3.17 -10.95
C PRO A 95 25.35 4.59 -11.29
N ASN A 96 24.63 4.78 -12.43
CA ASN A 96 24.13 6.09 -12.86
C ASN A 96 22.70 6.37 -12.42
N LYS A 97 22.01 5.40 -11.77
CA LYS A 97 20.65 5.59 -11.26
C LYS A 97 20.65 5.70 -9.73
N GLN A 98 20.30 6.87 -9.26
CA GLN A 98 20.15 7.15 -7.84
C GLN A 98 18.73 6.80 -7.39
N CYS A 99 18.59 5.84 -6.49
CA CYS A 99 17.30 5.44 -5.92
C CYS A 99 17.23 5.80 -4.44
N ILE A 100 16.06 6.22 -3.99
CA ILE A 100 15.80 6.44 -2.56
C ILE A 100 15.54 5.11 -1.90
N SER A 101 16.39 4.74 -0.94
CA SER A 101 16.18 3.54 -0.13
C SER A 101 15.23 3.85 1.02
N LEU A 102 14.13 3.08 1.11
CA LEU A 102 13.10 3.27 2.13
C LEU A 102 13.34 2.45 3.40
N LYS A 103 14.41 1.62 3.48
CA LYS A 103 14.50 0.59 4.51
C LYS A 103 14.67 1.18 5.90
N LYS A 104 15.66 1.77 6.35
CA LYS A 104 15.87 2.13 7.77
C LYS A 104 15.45 3.55 8.17
N SER A 105 15.40 4.45 7.21
CA SER A 105 15.22 5.89 7.48
C SER A 105 13.81 6.30 7.86
N ILE A 106 12.86 5.37 7.77
CA ILE A 106 11.43 5.58 8.07
C ILE A 106 10.92 4.67 9.19
N GLU A 107 11.81 3.97 9.87
CA GLU A 107 11.43 3.11 10.99
C GLU A 107 11.22 3.94 12.26
N TYR A 108 10.07 3.76 12.90
CA TYR A 108 9.74 4.32 14.20
C TYR A 108 9.11 3.25 15.07
N ILE A 109 9.59 3.11 16.30
CA ILE A 109 9.08 2.10 17.25
C ILE A 109 8.66 2.83 18.51
N CYS A 110 7.45 2.54 18.97
CA CYS A 110 6.94 3.08 20.23
C CYS A 110 6.04 2.05 20.95
N THR A 111 5.74 2.33 22.21
CA THR A 111 4.78 1.55 22.98
C THR A 111 3.69 2.49 23.49
N ILE A 112 2.43 2.18 23.18
CA ILE A 112 1.26 2.94 23.60
C ILE A 112 0.30 1.96 24.27
N ARG A 113 -0.10 2.21 25.50
CA ARG A 113 -0.98 1.33 26.32
C ARG A 113 -0.54 -0.13 26.31
N ASP A 114 0.75 -0.40 26.57
CA ASP A 114 1.37 -1.73 26.59
C ASP A 114 1.45 -2.46 25.24
N THR A 115 0.95 -1.90 24.16
CA THR A 115 1.12 -2.43 22.80
C THR A 115 2.32 -1.79 22.14
N GLN A 116 3.27 -2.60 21.67
CA GLN A 116 4.39 -2.11 20.86
C GLN A 116 3.93 -1.95 19.42
N TYR A 117 4.25 -0.81 18.84
CA TYR A 117 3.97 -0.46 17.43
C TYR A 117 5.27 -0.24 16.67
N ASP A 118 5.44 -1.01 15.60
CA ASP A 118 6.56 -0.94 14.67
C ASP A 118 6.08 -0.31 13.36
N TYR A 119 6.46 0.93 13.10
CA TYR A 119 6.21 1.66 11.86
C TYR A 119 7.37 1.44 10.91
N LYS A 120 7.15 0.80 9.77
CA LYS A 120 8.19 0.41 8.80
C LYS A 120 7.76 0.65 7.36
N GLY A 121 8.68 0.52 6.41
CA GLY A 121 8.43 0.73 4.98
C GLY A 121 7.43 -0.24 4.32
N GLY A 122 6.93 -1.23 5.04
CA GLY A 122 5.86 -2.13 4.60
C GLY A 122 4.50 -1.81 5.20
N GLY A 123 4.44 -1.03 6.27
CA GLY A 123 3.24 -0.69 7.02
C GLY A 123 3.46 -0.67 8.52
N LEU A 124 2.36 -0.57 9.26
CA LEU A 124 2.31 -0.65 10.71
C LEU A 124 2.19 -2.12 11.15
N HIS A 125 2.92 -2.48 12.21
CA HIS A 125 2.75 -3.74 12.92
C HIS A 125 2.68 -3.46 14.41
N GLY A 126 1.56 -3.78 15.04
CA GLY A 126 1.33 -3.67 16.46
C GLY A 126 1.19 -5.05 17.08
N CYS A 127 1.77 -5.23 18.26
CA CYS A 127 1.63 -6.46 19.02
C CYS A 127 1.59 -6.16 20.53
N TYR A 128 0.51 -6.58 21.17
CA TYR A 128 0.40 -6.60 22.62
C TYR A 128 1.31 -7.69 23.22
N LYS A 129 1.20 -7.97 24.48
CA LYS A 129 1.96 -9.03 25.16
C LYS A 129 1.70 -10.39 24.49
N ARG A 130 2.77 -11.19 24.31
CA ARG A 130 2.64 -12.54 23.77
C ARG A 130 1.73 -13.39 24.66
N GLY A 131 0.69 -14.00 24.08
CA GLY A 131 -0.27 -14.81 24.81
C GLY A 131 -1.34 -15.41 23.89
N ILE A 132 -2.25 -16.13 24.51
CA ILE A 132 -3.50 -16.61 23.88
C ILE A 132 -4.63 -15.79 24.49
N TYR A 133 -5.40 -15.14 23.65
CA TYR A 133 -6.52 -14.29 24.05
C TYR A 133 -7.82 -14.88 23.52
N SER A 134 -8.85 -14.89 24.36
CA SER A 134 -10.20 -15.33 24.01
C SER A 134 -11.21 -14.38 24.61
N SER A 135 -12.36 -14.26 23.96
CA SER A 135 -13.49 -13.53 24.53
C SER A 135 -14.00 -14.22 25.79
N ASP A 136 -14.44 -13.45 26.76
CA ASP A 136 -15.02 -13.89 28.05
C ASP A 136 -16.23 -13.01 28.40
N GLU A 137 -16.66 -13.07 29.68
CA GLU A 137 -17.80 -12.27 30.15
C GLU A 137 -17.51 -10.76 30.17
N LYS A 138 -16.25 -10.35 30.27
CA LYS A 138 -15.79 -8.96 30.37
C LYS A 138 -15.34 -8.40 29.02
N TYR A 139 -14.65 -9.21 28.20
CA TYR A 139 -14.02 -8.77 26.96
C TYR A 139 -14.52 -9.52 25.74
N ILE A 140 -14.78 -8.79 24.67
CA ILE A 140 -15.09 -9.32 23.35
C ILE A 140 -13.96 -8.94 22.37
N ILE A 141 -13.41 -9.93 21.68
CA ILE A 141 -12.42 -9.69 20.62
C ILE A 141 -13.16 -9.27 19.35
N ARG A 142 -12.71 -8.18 18.75
CA ARG A 142 -13.19 -7.66 17.46
C ARG A 142 -12.02 -7.55 16.50
N ASP A 143 -12.28 -7.89 15.24
CA ASP A 143 -11.35 -7.74 14.12
C ASP A 143 -11.90 -6.66 13.19
N LEU A 144 -11.06 -5.70 12.81
CA LEU A 144 -11.39 -4.57 11.94
C LEU A 144 -10.37 -4.56 10.79
N ASP A 145 -10.83 -4.53 9.55
CA ASP A 145 -9.97 -4.61 8.36
C ASP A 145 -10.43 -3.62 7.27
N TYR A 146 -9.50 -2.92 6.66
CA TYR A 146 -9.75 -2.04 5.52
C TYR A 146 -9.67 -2.81 4.20
N THR A 147 -10.71 -2.77 3.42
CA THR A 147 -10.73 -3.46 2.12
C THR A 147 -9.87 -2.72 1.09
N SER A 148 -8.84 -3.41 0.54
CA SER A 148 -7.93 -2.85 -0.49
C SER A 148 -7.29 -1.52 -0.07
N PHE A 149 -6.79 -1.43 1.14
CA PHE A 149 -6.45 -0.21 1.85
C PHE A 149 -5.56 0.75 1.04
N TYR A 150 -4.38 0.34 0.61
CA TYR A 150 -3.44 1.20 -0.13
C TYR A 150 -3.99 1.70 -1.48
N PRO A 151 -4.61 0.86 -2.32
CA PRO A 151 -5.31 1.36 -3.50
C PRO A 151 -6.40 2.39 -3.17
N MET A 152 -7.20 2.15 -2.12
CA MET A 152 -8.26 3.07 -1.72
C MET A 152 -7.73 4.41 -1.21
N LEU A 153 -6.59 4.42 -0.52
CA LEU A 153 -5.92 5.68 -0.15
C LEU A 153 -5.59 6.53 -1.38
N ALA A 154 -5.04 5.92 -2.43
CA ALA A 154 -4.71 6.63 -3.67
C ALA A 154 -5.96 7.11 -4.43
N ILE A 155 -7.01 6.28 -4.48
CA ILE A 155 -8.29 6.63 -5.13
C ILE A 155 -8.97 7.81 -4.43
N ILE A 156 -9.17 7.70 -3.10
CA ILE A 156 -9.91 8.70 -2.31
C ILE A 156 -9.16 10.03 -2.28
N ASN A 157 -7.85 9.99 -2.12
CA ASN A 157 -7.02 11.19 -1.96
C ASN A 157 -6.40 11.69 -3.27
N LYS A 158 -6.72 11.05 -4.39
CA LYS A 158 -6.31 11.45 -5.75
C LYS A 158 -4.80 11.72 -5.85
N PHE A 159 -3.98 10.72 -5.56
CA PHE A 159 -2.54 10.80 -5.81
C PHE A 159 -2.02 9.61 -6.62
N ALA A 160 -0.97 9.84 -7.38
CA ALA A 160 -0.39 8.91 -8.34
C ALA A 160 1.14 9.05 -8.40
N PRO A 161 1.87 8.07 -8.98
CA PRO A 161 3.25 8.31 -9.43
C PRO A 161 3.31 9.50 -10.38
N LEU A 162 4.30 10.38 -10.24
CA LEU A 162 4.37 11.67 -10.97
C LEU A 162 4.33 11.52 -12.50
N HIS A 163 4.85 10.42 -13.04
CA HIS A 163 4.89 10.14 -14.48
C HIS A 163 3.57 9.58 -15.03
N VAL A 164 2.55 9.37 -14.19
CA VAL A 164 1.22 8.91 -14.62
C VAL A 164 0.21 10.01 -14.32
N PRO A 165 -0.61 10.46 -15.29
CA PRO A 165 -1.67 11.43 -15.01
C PRO A 165 -2.60 10.93 -13.90
N ILE A 166 -2.89 11.79 -12.93
CA ILE A 166 -3.64 11.42 -11.70
C ILE A 166 -4.98 10.78 -12.05
N ASP A 167 -5.76 11.39 -12.95
CA ASP A 167 -7.09 10.90 -13.30
C ASP A 167 -7.03 9.53 -13.97
N VAL A 168 -6.02 9.31 -14.84
CA VAL A 168 -5.77 8.01 -15.49
C VAL A 168 -5.42 6.95 -14.45
N TYR A 169 -4.54 7.28 -13.50
CA TYR A 169 -4.11 6.34 -12.46
C TYR A 169 -5.26 5.98 -11.50
N VAL A 170 -5.98 6.98 -11.02
CA VAL A 170 -7.14 6.79 -10.13
C VAL A 170 -8.22 5.96 -10.82
N GLN A 171 -8.53 6.25 -12.08
CA GLN A 171 -9.48 5.47 -12.87
C GLN A 171 -9.00 4.04 -13.10
N ALA A 172 -7.70 3.82 -13.32
CA ALA A 172 -7.11 2.48 -13.44
C ALA A 172 -7.28 1.67 -12.15
N LEU A 173 -6.96 2.27 -10.99
CA LEU A 173 -7.16 1.62 -9.68
C LEU A 173 -8.64 1.33 -9.41
N GLN A 174 -9.53 2.28 -9.72
CA GLN A 174 -10.98 2.09 -9.57
C GLN A 174 -11.48 0.93 -10.44
N THR A 175 -11.04 0.86 -11.69
CA THR A 175 -11.38 -0.25 -12.61
C THR A 175 -10.96 -1.59 -12.05
N LEU A 176 -9.75 -1.68 -11.47
CA LEU A 176 -9.27 -2.91 -10.84
C LEU A 176 -10.08 -3.28 -9.59
N PHE A 177 -10.43 -2.30 -8.78
CA PHE A 177 -11.24 -2.49 -7.58
C PHE A 177 -12.65 -2.96 -7.96
N ASP A 178 -13.31 -2.33 -8.92
CA ASP A 178 -14.66 -2.68 -9.37
C ASP A 178 -14.70 -4.10 -9.96
N LYS A 179 -13.68 -4.48 -10.74
CA LYS A 179 -13.53 -5.84 -11.22
C LYS A 179 -13.36 -6.84 -10.08
N ARG A 180 -12.57 -6.52 -9.05
CA ARG A 180 -12.44 -7.35 -7.86
C ARG A 180 -13.78 -7.55 -7.15
N VAL A 181 -14.55 -6.47 -6.97
CA VAL A 181 -15.87 -6.53 -6.31
C VAL A 181 -16.88 -7.31 -7.15
N LYS A 182 -16.90 -7.11 -8.48
CA LYS A 182 -17.78 -7.84 -9.40
C LYS A 182 -17.59 -9.36 -9.35
N PHE A 183 -16.36 -9.80 -9.16
CA PHE A 183 -16.05 -11.22 -9.03
C PHE A 183 -16.12 -11.65 -7.54
N ASP A 184 -17.28 -12.06 -7.07
CA ASP A 184 -17.43 -12.54 -5.69
C ASP A 184 -16.56 -13.77 -5.39
N LYS A 185 -16.12 -13.86 -4.13
CA LYS A 185 -15.20 -14.94 -3.69
C LYS A 185 -15.81 -16.35 -3.80
N LYS A 186 -17.12 -16.48 -3.71
CA LYS A 186 -17.82 -17.77 -3.65
C LYS A 186 -17.89 -18.43 -5.03
N ASN A 187 -18.31 -17.66 -6.03
CA ASN A 187 -18.56 -18.16 -7.38
C ASN A 187 -17.37 -17.95 -8.34
N HIS A 188 -16.57 -16.90 -8.11
CA HIS A 188 -15.51 -16.43 -9.00
C HIS A 188 -14.16 -16.32 -8.29
N PHE A 189 -13.83 -17.25 -7.39
CA PHE A 189 -12.61 -17.22 -6.56
C PHE A 189 -11.34 -16.86 -7.34
N ALA A 190 -11.12 -17.50 -8.49
CA ALA A 190 -9.89 -17.29 -9.28
C ALA A 190 -9.73 -15.84 -9.74
N MET A 191 -10.79 -15.22 -10.25
CA MET A 191 -10.76 -13.84 -10.72
C MET A 191 -10.65 -12.85 -9.55
N ASN A 192 -11.47 -13.02 -8.50
CA ASN A 192 -11.37 -12.20 -7.29
C ASN A 192 -9.95 -12.23 -6.69
N TYR A 193 -9.34 -13.43 -6.62
CA TYR A 193 -7.98 -13.61 -6.12
C TYR A 193 -6.94 -12.95 -7.04
N ALA A 194 -7.07 -13.06 -8.37
CA ALA A 194 -6.18 -12.41 -9.32
C ALA A 194 -6.19 -10.89 -9.13
N PHE A 195 -7.37 -10.27 -9.07
CA PHE A 195 -7.48 -8.82 -8.85
C PHE A 195 -7.00 -8.39 -7.47
N LYS A 196 -7.22 -9.19 -6.43
CA LYS A 196 -6.63 -8.95 -5.09
C LYS A 196 -5.10 -8.90 -5.16
N ILE A 197 -4.48 -9.88 -5.81
CA ILE A 197 -3.02 -9.94 -5.96
C ILE A 197 -2.52 -8.74 -6.77
N ILE A 198 -3.17 -8.43 -7.89
CA ILE A 198 -2.78 -7.28 -8.73
C ILE A 198 -2.78 -6.00 -7.89
N LEU A 199 -3.88 -5.68 -7.21
CA LEU A 199 -3.99 -4.49 -6.36
C LEU A 199 -2.91 -4.42 -5.27
N ASN A 200 -2.62 -5.53 -4.61
CA ASN A 200 -1.59 -5.57 -3.57
C ASN A 200 -0.18 -5.37 -4.13
N LEU A 201 0.10 -5.93 -5.32
CA LEU A 201 1.41 -5.82 -5.95
C LEU A 201 1.71 -4.43 -6.52
N LEU A 202 0.70 -3.57 -6.76
CA LEU A 202 0.92 -2.22 -7.29
C LEU A 202 1.79 -1.37 -6.37
N TYR A 203 1.59 -1.47 -5.05
CA TYR A 203 2.46 -0.82 -4.07
C TYR A 203 3.91 -1.30 -4.21
N GLY A 204 4.13 -2.63 -4.32
CA GLY A 204 5.46 -3.19 -4.55
C GLY A 204 6.10 -2.71 -5.86
N GLN A 205 5.31 -2.47 -6.92
CA GLN A 205 5.82 -1.94 -8.19
C GLN A 205 6.25 -0.47 -8.09
N SER A 206 5.67 0.29 -7.17
CA SER A 206 6.09 1.69 -6.94
C SER A 206 7.38 1.80 -6.12
N ASN A 207 7.75 0.75 -5.39
CA ASN A 207 8.96 0.70 -4.55
C ASN A 207 10.19 0.11 -5.25
N THR A 208 10.06 -0.41 -6.45
CA THR A 208 11.18 -1.01 -7.18
C THR A 208 11.53 -0.19 -8.42
N GLU A 209 12.82 0.13 -8.59
CA GLU A 209 13.34 0.92 -9.71
C GLU A 209 13.02 0.34 -11.10
N TYR A 210 12.71 -0.95 -11.16
CA TYR A 210 12.31 -1.65 -12.38
C TYR A 210 10.78 -1.70 -12.57
N GLY A 211 10.02 -1.23 -11.60
CA GLY A 211 8.56 -1.19 -11.65
C GLY A 211 8.05 -0.06 -12.57
N PRO A 212 6.98 -0.25 -13.33
CA PRO A 212 6.41 0.80 -14.18
C PRO A 212 5.76 1.93 -13.40
N LEU A 213 5.59 1.75 -12.09
CA LEU A 213 5.00 2.72 -11.18
C LEU A 213 6.04 3.34 -10.24
N TYR A 214 7.35 3.13 -10.49
CA TYR A 214 8.39 3.57 -9.58
C TYR A 214 8.34 5.08 -9.34
N ASP A 215 8.06 5.44 -8.09
CA ASP A 215 8.15 6.80 -7.54
C ASP A 215 8.25 6.70 -6.02
N ALA A 216 9.42 7.02 -5.48
CA ALA A 216 9.68 6.91 -4.04
C ALA A 216 8.75 7.81 -3.19
N GLU A 217 8.34 8.97 -3.70
CA GLU A 217 7.40 9.86 -2.99
C GLU A 217 6.01 9.26 -2.95
N TYR A 218 5.52 8.72 -4.08
CA TYR A 218 4.23 8.01 -4.12
C TYR A 218 4.22 6.82 -3.16
N THR A 219 5.29 6.01 -3.16
CA THR A 219 5.41 4.86 -2.26
C THR A 219 5.35 5.27 -0.80
N LEU A 220 6.14 6.30 -0.42
CA LEU A 220 6.15 6.83 0.95
C LEU A 220 4.82 7.46 1.33
N LYS A 221 4.22 8.24 0.43
CA LYS A 221 2.92 8.85 0.66
C LYS A 221 1.85 7.80 0.96
N THR A 222 1.82 6.71 0.20
CA THR A 222 0.91 5.58 0.44
C THR A 222 1.17 4.93 1.79
N CYS A 223 2.43 4.56 2.08
CA CYS A 223 2.80 3.85 3.29
C CYS A 223 2.59 4.69 4.56
N VAL A 224 3.11 5.93 4.57
CA VAL A 224 3.02 6.81 5.74
C VAL A 224 1.57 7.15 6.07
N ASN A 225 0.77 7.54 5.08
CA ASN A 225 -0.64 7.84 5.35
C ASN A 225 -1.45 6.60 5.71
N GLY A 226 -1.09 5.42 5.19
CA GLY A 226 -1.68 4.16 5.66
C GLY A 226 -1.41 3.94 7.15
N MET A 227 -0.16 4.00 7.57
CA MET A 227 0.22 3.84 8.98
C MET A 227 -0.45 4.89 9.88
N LEU A 228 -0.46 6.15 9.48
CA LEU A 228 -1.08 7.23 10.26
C LEU A 228 -2.62 7.11 10.30
N THR A 229 -3.26 6.61 9.23
CA THR A 229 -4.71 6.36 9.24
C THR A 229 -5.09 5.24 10.20
N ILE A 230 -4.32 4.14 10.27
CA ILE A 230 -4.52 3.10 11.29
C ILE A 230 -4.28 3.68 12.68
N SER A 231 -3.28 4.51 12.86
CA SER A 231 -3.01 5.19 14.13
C SER A 231 -4.19 6.09 14.57
N MET A 232 -4.82 6.82 13.64
CA MET A 232 -6.04 7.60 13.92
C MET A 232 -7.20 6.70 14.36
N LEU A 233 -7.38 5.54 13.72
CA LEU A 233 -8.37 4.55 14.13
C LEU A 233 -8.10 4.07 15.55
N ILE A 234 -6.85 3.70 15.86
CA ILE A 234 -6.43 3.23 17.20
C ILE A 234 -6.68 4.33 18.25
N GLU A 235 -6.27 5.58 17.98
CA GLU A 235 -6.53 6.70 18.88
C GLU A 235 -8.03 6.91 19.12
N SER A 236 -8.83 6.84 18.06
CA SER A 236 -10.29 6.97 18.14
C SER A 236 -10.92 5.84 18.96
N ILE A 237 -10.43 4.62 18.83
CA ILE A 237 -10.87 3.48 19.63
C ILE A 237 -10.52 3.69 21.10
N PHE A 238 -9.31 4.15 21.41
CA PHE A 238 -8.90 4.46 22.78
C PHE A 238 -9.72 5.60 23.42
N ALA A 239 -10.22 6.53 22.62
CA ALA A 239 -11.08 7.59 23.11
C ALA A 239 -12.49 7.12 23.51
N ILE A 240 -12.92 5.92 23.08
CA ILE A 240 -14.23 5.35 23.45
C ILE A 240 -14.21 4.82 24.88
N ASN A 241 -13.15 4.08 25.26
CA ASN A 241 -13.01 3.48 26.58
C ASN A 241 -11.53 3.19 26.87
N ASP A 242 -11.10 3.52 28.08
CA ASP A 242 -9.73 3.29 28.55
C ASP A 242 -9.39 1.81 28.76
N ASP A 243 -10.38 0.94 28.95
CA ASP A 243 -10.20 -0.49 29.12
C ASP A 243 -9.96 -1.25 27.79
N ILE A 244 -10.04 -0.56 26.64
CA ILE A 244 -9.80 -1.20 25.34
C ILE A 244 -8.32 -1.51 25.16
N ILE A 245 -8.05 -2.75 24.75
CA ILE A 245 -6.71 -3.25 24.46
C ILE A 245 -6.62 -3.56 22.95
N VAL A 246 -5.64 -2.99 22.27
CA VAL A 246 -5.31 -3.35 20.90
C VAL A 246 -4.33 -4.54 20.96
N LEU A 247 -4.84 -5.73 20.66
CA LEU A 247 -4.05 -6.98 20.71
C LEU A 247 -3.06 -7.05 19.57
N GLN A 248 -3.48 -6.62 18.37
CA GLN A 248 -2.69 -6.62 17.14
C GLN A 248 -3.12 -5.47 16.25
N ALA A 249 -2.18 -4.90 15.52
CA ALA A 249 -2.42 -4.02 14.40
C ALA A 249 -1.51 -4.42 13.23
N ASN A 250 -2.05 -4.44 12.04
CA ASN A 250 -1.32 -4.74 10.81
C ASN A 250 -1.53 -3.62 9.79
N THR A 251 -0.89 -3.76 8.64
CA THR A 251 -0.85 -2.76 7.56
C THR A 251 -2.24 -2.23 7.16
N ASP A 252 -3.28 -3.03 7.27
CA ASP A 252 -4.67 -2.76 6.84
C ASP A 252 -5.73 -3.01 7.93
N GLY A 253 -5.31 -3.43 9.14
CA GLY A 253 -6.22 -3.67 10.26
C GLY A 253 -5.57 -4.11 11.56
#